data_4258e41ee28ea850a0ac307776ef94c9
#
_entry.id   4258e41ee28ea850a0ac307776ef94c9
#
_cell.length_a   1.000
_cell.length_b   1.000
_cell.length_c   1.000
_cell.angle_alpha   90.00
_cell.angle_beta   90.00
_cell.angle_gamma   90.00
#
_symmetry.space_group_name_H-M   'P 1'
#
loop_
_entity.id
_entity.type
_entity.pdbx_description
1 polymer ?
#
loop_
_entity_poly.entity_id
_entity_poly.type
_entity_poly.pdbx_seq_one_letter_code
_entity_poly.pdbx_strand_id
1 'polypeptide(L)'
;MGVDQDTGLVHHVEVTSANIHDVTVTSQLLTGEETAVYGDSGYLGAEKREEAIIRNKQGKKIRYKVNRRPSQRKNRSIRSQAQRKRREHEKSSVRAKVEHIFAVVKRLFHFRKTRYRGLHKQTEKLNMLFALANLYQANKHGLLA
;
A
#
# COMPACT_ATOMS: atom_id res chain seq x y z
N MET A 1 0.18 4.84 -2.99
CA MET A 1 -0.05 5.29 -1.60
C MET A 1 0.60 4.30 -0.65
N GLY A 2 1.44 4.78 0.26
CA GLY A 2 2.08 4.05 1.36
C GLY A 2 1.28 4.24 2.66
N VAL A 3 1.02 3.14 3.37
CA VAL A 3 0.28 3.12 4.64
C VAL A 3 1.11 2.36 5.66
N ASP A 4 1.27 2.94 6.82
CA ASP A 4 1.96 2.30 7.93
C ASP A 4 1.21 1.06 8.43
N GLN A 5 1.96 -0.02 8.66
CA GLN A 5 1.39 -1.31 9.05
C GLN A 5 0.77 -1.28 10.44
N ASP A 6 1.32 -0.52 11.38
CA ASP A 6 0.91 -0.58 12.78
C ASP A 6 -0.21 0.43 13.05
N THR A 7 -0.06 1.66 12.63
CA THR A 7 -1.03 2.74 12.85
C THR A 7 -2.15 2.76 11.81
N GLY A 8 -1.91 2.25 10.59
CA GLY A 8 -2.84 2.36 9.47
C GLY A 8 -2.91 3.77 8.87
N LEU A 9 -1.98 4.66 9.21
CA LEU A 9 -1.93 6.02 8.68
C LEU A 9 -1.19 6.06 7.34
N VAL A 10 -1.62 6.95 6.46
CA VAL A 10 -0.96 7.22 5.17
C VAL A 10 0.27 8.08 5.43
N HIS A 11 1.44 7.62 5.02
CA HIS A 11 2.69 8.37 5.13
C HIS A 11 3.16 8.93 3.79
N HIS A 12 2.73 8.35 2.67
CA HIS A 12 3.09 8.84 1.33
C HIS A 12 1.97 8.62 0.31
N VAL A 13 1.79 9.60 -0.56
CA VAL A 13 0.81 9.53 -1.66
C VAL A 13 1.52 9.91 -2.96
N GLU A 14 1.47 9.03 -3.93
CA GLU A 14 1.92 9.30 -5.30
C GLU A 14 0.74 9.23 -6.24
N VAL A 15 0.60 10.23 -7.09
CA VAL A 15 -0.49 10.35 -8.06
C VAL A 15 0.11 10.38 -9.45
N THR A 16 -0.22 9.39 -10.24
CA THR A 16 0.30 9.23 -11.60
C THR A 16 -0.82 9.21 -12.63
N SER A 17 -0.47 9.40 -13.88
CA SER A 17 -1.39 9.17 -15.00
C SER A 17 -1.71 7.67 -15.15
N ALA A 18 -2.89 7.37 -15.68
CA ALA A 18 -3.40 6.00 -15.76
C ALA A 18 -2.56 5.01 -16.60
N ASN A 19 -1.64 5.51 -17.42
CA ASN A 19 -0.72 4.70 -18.22
C ASN A 19 0.55 4.27 -17.47
N ILE A 20 0.78 4.77 -16.25
CA ILE A 20 1.93 4.40 -15.43
C ILE A 20 1.55 3.22 -14.53
N HIS A 21 2.35 2.15 -14.57
CA HIS A 21 2.14 0.98 -13.74
C HIS A 21 2.53 1.26 -12.27
N ASP A 22 1.70 0.82 -11.33
CA ASP A 22 1.92 1.03 -9.89
C ASP A 22 3.29 0.53 -9.40
N VAL A 23 3.82 -0.53 -10.02
CA VAL A 23 5.13 -1.08 -9.67
C VAL A 23 6.28 -0.09 -9.89
N THR A 24 6.14 0.86 -10.83
CA THR A 24 7.21 1.83 -11.16
C THR A 24 7.39 2.90 -10.08
N VAL A 25 6.33 3.19 -9.33
CA VAL A 25 6.34 4.20 -8.27
C VAL A 25 6.59 3.62 -6.87
N THR A 26 6.89 2.31 -6.79
CA THR A 26 7.06 1.64 -5.49
C THR A 26 8.17 2.28 -4.65
N SER A 27 9.31 2.62 -5.25
CA SER A 27 10.44 3.25 -4.56
C SER A 27 10.09 4.61 -3.97
N GLN A 28 9.23 5.36 -4.66
CA GLN A 28 8.77 6.69 -4.22
C GLN A 28 7.81 6.61 -3.01
N LEU A 29 7.17 5.46 -2.80
CA LEU A 29 6.27 5.24 -1.67
C LEU A 29 7.00 4.81 -0.38
N LEU A 30 8.29 4.50 -0.46
CA LEU A 30 9.08 4.01 0.67
C LEU A 30 9.87 5.16 1.31
N THR A 31 9.91 5.18 2.64
CA THR A 31 10.70 6.13 3.44
C THR A 31 12.16 5.69 3.61
N GLY A 32 12.42 4.41 3.31
CA GLY A 32 13.71 3.75 3.54
C GLY A 32 13.91 3.26 4.98
N GLU A 33 12.89 3.28 5.81
CA GLU A 33 12.93 2.78 7.19
C GLU A 33 12.26 1.41 7.33
N GLU A 34 11.55 0.97 6.30
CA GLU A 34 10.76 -0.24 6.31
C GLU A 34 11.62 -1.50 6.48
N THR A 35 11.11 -2.46 7.25
CA THR A 35 11.65 -3.81 7.34
C THR A 35 10.89 -4.80 6.44
N ALA A 36 9.65 -4.48 6.11
CA ALA A 36 8.81 -5.26 5.21
C ALA A 36 7.84 -4.35 4.44
N VAL A 37 7.59 -4.70 3.19
CA VAL A 37 6.65 -4.02 2.30
C VAL A 37 5.60 -5.03 1.85
N TYR A 38 4.33 -4.67 1.99
CA TYR A 38 3.20 -5.49 1.58
C TYR A 38 2.53 -4.87 0.35
N GLY A 39 2.36 -5.64 -0.68
CA GLY A 39 1.72 -5.21 -1.92
C GLY A 39 0.74 -6.24 -2.48
N ASP A 40 -0.12 -5.81 -3.37
CA ASP A 40 -0.95 -6.71 -4.14
C ASP A 40 -0.19 -7.33 -5.33
N SER A 41 -0.89 -8.09 -6.15
CA SER A 41 -0.27 -8.74 -7.31
C SER A 41 0.20 -7.76 -8.42
N GLY A 42 -0.24 -6.51 -8.37
CA GLY A 42 0.24 -5.44 -9.26
C GLY A 42 1.69 -5.04 -8.99
N TYR A 43 2.16 -5.27 -7.77
CA TYR A 43 3.54 -4.98 -7.33
C TYR A 43 4.50 -6.17 -7.47
N LEU A 44 4.10 -7.23 -8.18
CA LEU A 44 5.01 -8.37 -8.44
C LEU A 44 6.23 -7.92 -9.23
N GLY A 45 7.41 -8.24 -8.70
CA GLY A 45 8.68 -7.88 -9.29
C GLY A 45 9.22 -6.51 -8.90
N ALA A 46 8.55 -5.79 -8.00
CA ALA A 46 9.03 -4.50 -7.49
C ALA A 46 10.46 -4.59 -6.95
N GLU A 47 10.79 -5.68 -6.25
CA GLU A 47 12.12 -5.93 -5.67
C GLU A 47 13.23 -6.18 -6.70
N LYS A 48 12.87 -6.39 -7.97
CA LYS A 48 13.83 -6.70 -9.06
C LYS A 48 14.13 -5.50 -9.94
N ARG A 49 13.47 -4.37 -9.70
CA ARG A 49 13.68 -3.16 -10.49
C ARG A 49 14.96 -2.45 -10.05
N GLU A 50 15.56 -1.70 -10.97
CA GLU A 50 16.79 -0.93 -10.70
C GLU A 50 16.58 0.11 -9.61
N GLU A 51 15.39 0.72 -9.56
CA GLU A 51 15.02 1.74 -8.57
C GLU A 51 14.59 1.16 -7.22
N ALA A 52 14.60 -0.18 -7.07
CA ALA A 52 14.10 -0.83 -5.85
C ALA A 52 14.97 -0.53 -4.64
N ILE A 53 14.36 -0.06 -3.56
CA ILE A 53 15.03 0.06 -2.26
C ILE A 53 15.10 -1.33 -1.61
N ILE A 54 16.24 -1.99 -1.75
CA ILE A 54 16.44 -3.37 -1.25
C ILE A 54 16.87 -3.39 0.21
N ARG A 55 17.53 -2.33 0.68
CA ARG A 55 17.99 -2.18 2.07
C ARG A 55 17.46 -0.88 2.66
N ASN A 56 17.08 -0.96 3.93
CA ASN A 56 16.66 0.24 4.65
C ASN A 56 17.87 1.10 5.08
N LYS A 57 17.60 2.26 5.67
CA LYS A 57 18.65 3.20 6.16
C LYS A 57 19.60 2.58 7.19
N GLN A 58 19.16 1.52 7.90
CA GLN A 58 19.97 0.76 8.84
C GLN A 58 20.75 -0.39 8.17
N GLY A 59 20.74 -0.48 6.84
CA GLY A 59 21.42 -1.53 6.07
C GLY A 59 20.73 -2.90 6.06
N LYS A 60 19.58 -3.06 6.74
CA LYS A 60 18.83 -4.32 6.79
C LYS A 60 18.05 -4.53 5.48
N LYS A 61 18.00 -5.76 5.00
CA LYS A 61 17.25 -6.12 3.79
C LYS A 61 15.75 -5.97 4.01
N ILE A 62 15.09 -5.22 3.14
CA ILE A 62 13.63 -5.07 3.11
C ILE A 62 13.00 -6.34 2.52
N ARG A 63 11.97 -6.86 3.18
CA ARG A 63 11.23 -8.05 2.76
C ARG A 63 9.98 -7.64 1.98
N TYR A 64 9.99 -7.85 0.66
CA TYR A 64 8.83 -7.63 -0.19
C TYR A 64 7.85 -8.81 -0.09
N LYS A 65 6.69 -8.58 0.50
CA LYS A 65 5.63 -9.57 0.74
C LYS A 65 4.44 -9.31 -0.19
N VAL A 66 4.63 -9.53 -1.48
CA VAL A 66 3.61 -9.33 -2.51
C VAL A 66 2.73 -10.57 -2.67
N ASN A 67 1.43 -10.37 -2.86
CA ASN A 67 0.49 -11.47 -3.10
C ASN A 67 0.69 -12.06 -4.51
N ARG A 68 0.66 -13.38 -4.61
CA ARG A 68 0.78 -14.07 -5.91
C ARG A 68 -0.57 -14.08 -6.63
N ARG A 69 -0.54 -13.99 -7.95
CA ARG A 69 -1.74 -14.18 -8.79
C ARG A 69 -2.30 -15.60 -8.59
N PRO A 70 -3.63 -15.78 -8.61
CA PRO A 70 -4.25 -17.11 -8.48
C PRO A 70 -3.75 -18.13 -9.49
N SER A 71 -3.50 -17.71 -10.73
CA SER A 71 -2.97 -18.55 -11.82
C SER A 71 -1.57 -19.14 -11.55
N GLN A 72 -0.81 -18.56 -10.63
CA GLN A 72 0.53 -19.05 -10.25
C GLN A 72 0.50 -20.06 -9.08
N ARG A 73 -0.68 -20.49 -8.68
CA ARG A 73 -0.86 -21.46 -7.60
C ARG A 73 -0.68 -22.88 -8.14
N LYS A 74 0.54 -23.40 -8.12
CA LYS A 74 0.82 -24.80 -8.49
C LYS A 74 0.24 -25.77 -7.42
N ASN A 75 -0.29 -26.92 -7.86
CA ASN A 75 -0.73 -28.00 -6.97
C ASN A 75 0.44 -28.53 -6.12
N ARG A 76 0.27 -28.51 -4.82
CA ARG A 76 1.24 -29.03 -3.82
C ARG A 76 0.49 -29.79 -2.73
N SER A 77 1.20 -30.50 -1.87
CA SER A 77 0.62 -31.27 -0.75
C SER A 77 -0.34 -30.41 0.12
N ILE A 78 -1.34 -31.02 0.71
CA ILE A 78 -2.38 -30.39 1.55
C ILE A 78 -1.75 -29.55 2.68
N ARG A 79 -0.70 -30.10 3.33
CA ARG A 79 0.01 -29.40 4.43
C ARG A 79 0.68 -28.09 3.95
N SER A 80 1.27 -28.11 2.76
CA SER A 80 1.88 -26.91 2.17
C SER A 80 0.83 -25.91 1.69
N GLN A 81 -0.37 -26.36 1.32
CA GLN A 81 -1.49 -25.49 0.94
C GLN A 81 -2.04 -24.71 2.15
N ALA A 82 -2.24 -25.36 3.29
CA ALA A 82 -2.70 -24.72 4.52
C ALA A 82 -1.74 -23.62 5.01
N GLN A 83 -0.43 -23.92 5.01
CA GLN A 83 0.59 -22.96 5.40
C GLN A 83 0.66 -21.75 4.46
N ARG A 84 0.48 -21.98 3.14
CA ARG A 84 0.38 -20.89 2.16
C ARG A 84 -0.86 -20.04 2.36
N LYS A 85 -2.02 -20.66 2.56
CA LYS A 85 -3.29 -19.96 2.82
C LYS A 85 -3.16 -19.03 4.03
N ARG A 86 -2.51 -19.49 5.11
CA ARG A 86 -2.22 -18.67 6.28
C ARG A 86 -1.34 -17.46 5.94
N ARG A 87 -0.24 -17.64 5.20
CA ARG A 87 0.65 -16.54 4.77
C ARG A 87 -0.03 -15.53 3.84
N GLU A 88 -0.86 -16.00 2.93
CA GLU A 88 -1.63 -15.10 2.05
C GLU A 88 -2.70 -14.34 2.85
N HIS A 89 -3.31 -14.97 3.85
CA HIS A 89 -4.25 -14.31 4.76
C HIS A 89 -3.56 -13.21 5.58
N GLU A 90 -2.38 -13.47 6.14
CA GLU A 90 -1.57 -12.46 6.85
C GLU A 90 -1.28 -11.24 5.96
N LYS A 91 -0.84 -11.46 4.72
CA LYS A 91 -0.61 -10.38 3.76
C LYS A 91 -1.88 -9.59 3.45
N SER A 92 -3.00 -10.29 3.25
CA SER A 92 -4.29 -9.66 2.95
C SER A 92 -4.80 -8.85 4.13
N SER A 93 -4.60 -9.31 5.36
CA SER A 93 -4.97 -8.59 6.58
C SER A 93 -4.23 -7.25 6.71
N VAL A 94 -2.92 -7.24 6.44
CA VAL A 94 -2.15 -5.99 6.43
C VAL A 94 -2.64 -5.04 5.34
N ARG A 95 -2.90 -5.55 4.12
CA ARG A 95 -3.42 -4.76 3.02
C ARG A 95 -4.81 -4.17 3.27
N ALA A 96 -5.64 -4.83 4.07
CA ALA A 96 -6.96 -4.32 4.42
C ALA A 96 -6.91 -2.91 5.07
N LYS A 97 -5.78 -2.53 5.70
CA LYS A 97 -5.58 -1.17 6.24
C LYS A 97 -5.57 -0.11 5.14
N VAL A 98 -4.98 -0.41 4.00
CA VAL A 98 -5.01 0.47 2.81
C VAL A 98 -6.45 0.64 2.31
N GLU A 99 -7.19 -0.47 2.21
CA GLU A 99 -8.60 -0.45 1.78
C GLU A 99 -9.48 0.34 2.76
N HIS A 100 -9.14 0.32 4.06
CA HIS A 100 -9.84 1.08 5.09
C HIS A 100 -9.74 2.59 4.86
N ILE A 101 -8.54 3.09 4.59
CA ILE A 101 -8.31 4.50 4.25
C ILE A 101 -9.09 4.90 2.99
N PHE A 102 -9.05 4.08 1.94
CA PHE A 102 -9.85 4.32 0.75
C PHE A 102 -11.35 4.34 1.04
N ALA A 103 -11.83 3.49 1.94
CA ALA A 103 -13.22 3.50 2.37
C ALA A 103 -13.59 4.82 3.08
N VAL A 104 -12.72 5.36 3.94
CA VAL A 104 -12.91 6.67 4.57
C VAL A 104 -13.04 7.76 3.50
N VAL A 105 -12.07 7.85 2.59
CA VAL A 105 -12.05 8.87 1.53
C VAL A 105 -13.27 8.77 0.60
N LYS A 106 -13.70 7.56 0.26
CA LYS A 106 -14.85 7.35 -0.63
C LYS A 106 -16.19 7.55 0.07
N ARG A 107 -16.35 7.08 1.31
CA ARG A 107 -17.63 7.07 2.03
C ARG A 107 -17.86 8.35 2.81
N LEU A 108 -16.89 8.80 3.60
CA LEU A 108 -17.04 9.99 4.44
C LEU A 108 -16.79 11.29 3.66
N PHE A 109 -15.76 11.31 2.80
CA PHE A 109 -15.44 12.52 2.02
C PHE A 109 -16.02 12.49 0.61
N HIS A 110 -16.86 11.50 0.29
CA HIS A 110 -17.60 11.38 -0.97
C HIS A 110 -16.74 11.52 -2.24
N PHE A 111 -15.48 11.07 -2.18
CA PHE A 111 -14.61 11.08 -3.32
C PHE A 111 -14.97 9.93 -4.27
N ARG A 112 -15.81 10.22 -5.27
CA ARG A 112 -16.30 9.21 -6.23
C ARG A 112 -15.53 9.22 -7.55
N LYS A 113 -15.11 10.41 -7.99
CA LYS A 113 -14.37 10.59 -9.25
C LYS A 113 -13.52 11.84 -9.21
N THR A 114 -12.50 11.88 -10.08
CA THR A 114 -11.69 13.08 -10.33
C THR A 114 -12.55 14.14 -11.01
N ARG A 115 -12.48 15.38 -10.53
CA ARG A 115 -13.25 16.51 -11.08
C ARG A 115 -12.37 17.62 -11.66
N TYR A 116 -11.12 17.70 -11.20
CA TYR A 116 -10.19 18.71 -11.66
C TYR A 116 -9.39 18.21 -12.86
N ARG A 117 -9.09 19.12 -13.80
CA ARG A 117 -8.16 18.87 -14.89
C ARG A 117 -6.72 19.10 -14.40
N GLY A 118 -5.80 18.27 -14.88
CA GLY A 118 -4.39 18.34 -14.55
C GLY A 118 -3.99 17.55 -13.30
N LEU A 119 -2.84 16.89 -13.39
CA LEU A 119 -2.31 15.99 -12.37
C LEU A 119 -2.04 16.74 -11.06
N HIS A 120 -1.44 17.94 -11.14
CA HIS A 120 -1.11 18.76 -9.96
C HIS A 120 -2.34 19.00 -9.06
N LYS A 121 -3.44 19.52 -9.64
CA LYS A 121 -4.68 19.77 -8.86
C LYS A 121 -5.28 18.51 -8.26
N GLN A 122 -5.15 17.36 -8.94
CA GLN A 122 -5.60 16.08 -8.40
C GLN A 122 -4.70 15.60 -7.25
N THR A 123 -3.39 15.78 -7.36
CA THR A 123 -2.42 15.48 -6.32
C THR A 123 -2.71 16.27 -5.04
N GLU A 124 -2.86 17.59 -5.15
CA GLU A 124 -3.18 18.46 -4.02
C GLU A 124 -4.48 18.03 -3.31
N LYS A 125 -5.53 17.77 -4.11
CA LYS A 125 -6.80 17.32 -3.58
C LYS A 125 -6.67 15.97 -2.85
N LEU A 126 -5.95 15.01 -3.41
CA LEU A 126 -5.77 13.70 -2.79
C LEU A 126 -4.92 13.79 -1.52
N ASN A 127 -3.86 14.59 -1.52
CA ASN A 127 -3.05 14.88 -0.33
C ASN A 127 -3.91 15.43 0.81
N MET A 128 -4.77 16.42 0.52
CA MET A 128 -5.70 16.97 1.51
C MET A 128 -6.67 15.90 2.03
N LEU A 129 -7.27 15.10 1.14
CA LEU A 129 -8.22 14.06 1.54
C LEU A 129 -7.57 12.97 2.39
N PHE A 130 -6.35 12.55 2.07
CA PHE A 130 -5.63 11.56 2.87
C PHE A 130 -5.13 12.14 4.19
N ALA A 131 -4.75 13.43 4.24
CA ALA A 131 -4.45 14.11 5.51
C ALA A 131 -5.67 14.13 6.44
N LEU A 132 -6.85 14.49 5.93
CA LEU A 132 -8.11 14.44 6.70
C LEU A 132 -8.46 13.01 7.10
N ALA A 133 -8.22 12.01 6.24
CA ALA A 133 -8.44 10.61 6.58
C ALA A 133 -7.50 10.14 7.69
N ASN A 134 -6.25 10.60 7.71
CA ASN A 134 -5.32 10.35 8.81
C ASN A 134 -5.81 10.95 10.13
N LEU A 135 -6.27 12.20 10.13
CA LEU A 135 -6.85 12.83 11.33
C LEU A 135 -8.07 12.04 11.86
N TYR A 136 -8.96 11.64 10.96
CA TYR A 136 -10.10 10.80 11.31
C TYR A 136 -9.69 9.47 11.95
N GLN A 137 -8.72 8.77 11.33
CA GLN A 137 -8.22 7.48 11.84
C GLN A 137 -7.46 7.67 13.17
N ALA A 138 -6.61 8.67 13.28
CA ALA A 138 -5.87 8.97 14.49
C ALA A 138 -6.83 9.23 15.68
N ASN A 139 -7.88 10.03 15.46
CA ASN A 139 -8.92 10.26 16.45
C ASN A 139 -9.64 8.97 16.84
N LYS A 140 -10.05 8.17 15.86
CA LYS A 140 -10.74 6.88 16.07
C LYS A 140 -9.90 5.88 16.87
N HIS A 141 -8.59 5.88 16.69
CA HIS A 141 -7.65 4.99 17.39
C HIS A 141 -7.09 5.60 18.69
N GLY A 142 -7.56 6.77 19.10
CA GLY A 142 -7.08 7.44 20.32
C GLY A 142 -5.62 7.89 20.25
N LEU A 143 -5.13 8.17 19.05
CA LEU A 143 -3.77 8.67 18.84
C LEU A 143 -3.67 10.19 18.97
N LEU A 144 -4.80 10.89 18.99
CA LEU A 144 -4.94 12.31 19.28
C LEU A 144 -5.40 12.44 20.73
N ALA A 145 -4.48 12.37 21.67
CA ALA A 145 -4.72 12.65 23.07
C ALA A 145 -4.22 14.04 23.42
#